data_761bbb070d294780a0da46d747332c51
#
_entry.id   761bbb070d294780a0da46d747332c51
#
_cell.length_a   1.000
_cell.length_b   1.000
_cell.length_c   1.000
_cell.angle_alpha   90.00
_cell.angle_beta   90.00
_cell.angle_gamma   90.00
#
_symmetry.space_group_name_H-M   'P 1'
#
loop_
_entity.id
_entity.type
_entity.pdbx_description
1 polymer ?
#
loop_
_entity_poly.entity_id
_entity_poly.type
_entity_poly.pdbx_seq_one_letter_code
_entity_poly.pdbx_strand_id
1 'polypeptide(L)'
;MAVFSIRNNHRRRYVILLLSLACFIIYRHFRGPTGKIRINRSVGLGVNSSQFTLGGKPFHVLGGSLHYFRLPRAYWKDRMVKIKACGLNTLTVDVPWSLHQPEKGELHFHGGLDIEAFLHLAAEVGLWVILRPGPYIGSDLDLGGLPSWLLRDREMMLRTTYPGFIAAVNVYFDKLIPKVVPFQFKKGGPIIAVQVENKYGSHARDANYMPFIKEALQERGISEVLLTSDDHEGLKYGGVNEDLTAVVREVLRRGMSINLYMFYGGTNFGFMNGALAYPSYRSLVTSYDEILPEMPGLHWKEEYETAILFQHLSLWDALPYTHEPFKSQFPVNMENLPVNHGNGQAYGYTLYETTITRGGSLKSGSNIQDRALVFVNQTFIGIFHHRNLELAVPDGKEKRTLSLLVENCGRVHYGKDMDDQRKGIVGDILLNHTPLTDFTIYSLDMTSGFIDRAPWKSITNKPSFPGFFQGRLFVNGYPSDTFMKLPGWSKGVVFVNGQNIGRYWDVGPQQALFLPGPFLNSGMNQVIVFEEAEADFKIQFEDSPDLGMTVDI
;
A
#
# COMPACT_ATOMS: atom_id res chain seq x y z
N MET A 1 -60.85 4.99 -56.02
CA MET A 1 -59.45 5.27 -55.70
C MET A 1 -58.97 4.60 -54.42
N ALA A 2 -59.11 3.34 -54.21
CA ALA A 2 -58.72 2.65 -52.98
C ALA A 2 -57.96 1.31 -53.15
N VAL A 3 -57.55 0.97 -54.37
CA VAL A 3 -56.96 -0.37 -54.67
C VAL A 3 -55.42 -0.33 -54.84
N PHE A 4 -54.81 0.89 -54.98
CA PHE A 4 -53.36 1.02 -55.25
C PHE A 4 -52.47 1.10 -53.99
N SER A 5 -53.02 1.25 -52.83
CA SER A 5 -52.25 1.42 -51.58
C SER A 5 -51.77 0.10 -50.94
N ILE A 6 -52.48 -1.00 -51.14
CA ILE A 6 -52.20 -2.27 -50.41
C ILE A 6 -51.05 -3.06 -51.05
N ARG A 7 -50.81 -2.98 -52.37
CA ARG A 7 -49.75 -3.72 -53.03
C ARG A 7 -48.33 -3.19 -52.73
N ASN A 8 -48.15 -1.90 -52.41
CA ASN A 8 -46.83 -1.31 -52.12
C ASN A 8 -46.34 -1.66 -50.70
N ASN A 9 -47.25 -1.87 -49.73
CA ASN A 9 -46.87 -2.24 -48.38
C ASN A 9 -46.35 -3.69 -48.25
N HIS A 10 -46.86 -4.62 -49.03
CA HIS A 10 -46.35 -5.99 -49.04
C HIS A 10 -44.99 -6.09 -49.68
N ARG A 11 -44.72 -5.41 -50.82
CA ARG A 11 -43.38 -5.35 -51.41
C ARG A 11 -42.33 -4.73 -50.48
N ARG A 12 -42.65 -3.67 -49.75
CA ARG A 12 -41.75 -3.08 -48.76
C ARG A 12 -41.44 -4.03 -47.60
N ARG A 13 -42.45 -4.76 -47.11
CA ARG A 13 -42.27 -5.77 -46.04
C ARG A 13 -41.40 -6.93 -46.50
N TYR A 14 -41.56 -7.42 -47.74
CA TYR A 14 -40.69 -8.46 -48.31
C TYR A 14 -39.26 -8.00 -48.52
N VAL A 15 -39.03 -6.76 -48.93
CA VAL A 15 -37.70 -6.19 -49.09
C VAL A 15 -37.00 -6.01 -47.72
N ILE A 16 -37.73 -5.56 -46.74
CA ILE A 16 -37.18 -5.44 -45.35
C ILE A 16 -36.84 -6.82 -44.79
N LEU A 17 -37.71 -7.82 -44.98
CA LEU A 17 -37.48 -9.21 -44.55
C LEU A 17 -36.25 -9.82 -45.27
N LEU A 18 -36.09 -9.61 -46.55
CA LEU A 18 -34.93 -10.08 -47.32
C LEU A 18 -33.64 -9.37 -46.91
N LEU A 19 -33.70 -8.07 -46.66
CA LEU A 19 -32.55 -7.33 -46.14
C LEU A 19 -32.16 -7.76 -44.74
N SER A 20 -33.12 -7.99 -43.85
CA SER A 20 -32.86 -8.50 -42.48
C SER A 20 -32.30 -9.92 -42.51
N LEU A 21 -32.79 -10.78 -43.42
CA LEU A 21 -32.27 -12.12 -43.63
C LEU A 21 -30.87 -12.11 -44.24
N ALA A 22 -30.60 -11.23 -45.20
CA ALA A 22 -29.28 -11.03 -45.74
C ALA A 22 -28.29 -10.49 -44.69
N CYS A 23 -28.68 -9.50 -43.91
CA CYS A 23 -27.91 -9.01 -42.79
C CYS A 23 -27.66 -10.11 -41.74
N PHE A 24 -28.65 -10.95 -41.45
CA PHE A 24 -28.48 -12.08 -40.54
C PHE A 24 -27.54 -13.15 -41.08
N ILE A 25 -27.61 -13.46 -42.37
CA ILE A 25 -26.71 -14.41 -43.07
C ILE A 25 -25.28 -13.82 -43.10
N ILE A 26 -25.12 -12.54 -43.44
CA ILE A 26 -23.83 -11.82 -43.43
C ILE A 26 -23.28 -11.81 -41.99
N TYR A 27 -24.07 -11.45 -41.01
CA TYR A 27 -23.71 -11.49 -39.60
C TYR A 27 -23.29 -12.89 -39.15
N ARG A 28 -23.97 -13.94 -39.58
CA ARG A 28 -23.58 -15.33 -39.30
C ARG A 28 -22.33 -15.78 -40.06
N HIS A 29 -22.13 -15.27 -41.26
CA HIS A 29 -20.93 -15.58 -42.09
C HIS A 29 -19.69 -14.88 -41.57
N PHE A 30 -19.80 -13.62 -41.10
CA PHE A 30 -18.73 -12.89 -40.44
C PHE A 30 -18.49 -13.31 -38.98
N ARG A 31 -19.48 -13.85 -38.30
CA ARG A 31 -19.27 -14.71 -37.15
C ARG A 31 -18.97 -16.12 -37.68
N GLY A 32 -17.74 -16.30 -38.15
CA GLY A 32 -17.18 -17.64 -38.32
C GLY A 32 -17.47 -18.48 -37.08
N PRO A 33 -17.46 -19.82 -37.12
CA PRO A 33 -17.77 -20.63 -35.97
C PRO A 33 -16.93 -20.15 -34.81
N THR A 34 -17.54 -19.39 -33.90
CA THR A 34 -17.00 -19.16 -32.57
C THR A 34 -17.05 -20.50 -31.88
N GLY A 35 -16.29 -21.45 -32.41
CA GLY A 35 -15.88 -22.60 -31.66
C GLY A 35 -15.16 -22.02 -30.48
N LYS A 36 -15.83 -21.93 -29.33
CA LYS A 36 -15.15 -21.69 -28.05
C LYS A 36 -14.01 -22.69 -28.05
N ILE A 37 -12.78 -22.22 -28.30
CA ILE A 37 -11.60 -23.07 -28.25
C ILE A 37 -11.64 -23.69 -26.86
N ARG A 38 -12.07 -24.93 -26.77
CA ARG A 38 -12.18 -25.64 -25.50
C ARG A 38 -10.76 -25.86 -25.01
N ILE A 39 -10.31 -24.97 -24.11
CA ILE A 39 -9.01 -25.09 -23.47
C ILE A 39 -9.07 -26.34 -22.58
N ASN A 40 -8.12 -27.25 -22.76
CA ASN A 40 -8.00 -28.42 -21.92
C ASN A 40 -7.51 -28.02 -20.52
N ARG A 41 -8.42 -27.93 -19.56
CA ARG A 41 -8.08 -27.48 -18.20
C ARG A 41 -7.41 -28.57 -17.35
N SER A 42 -7.33 -29.81 -17.82
CA SER A 42 -6.55 -30.85 -17.12
C SER A 42 -5.04 -30.64 -17.26
N VAL A 43 -4.61 -29.91 -18.29
CA VAL A 43 -3.22 -29.56 -18.55
C VAL A 43 -3.04 -28.06 -18.24
N GLY A 44 -2.42 -27.74 -17.11
CA GLY A 44 -2.19 -26.35 -16.71
C GLY A 44 -1.18 -25.60 -17.58
N LEU A 45 -0.56 -24.56 -16.99
CA LEU A 45 0.61 -23.90 -17.60
C LEU A 45 1.79 -24.89 -17.62
N GLY A 46 2.48 -24.98 -18.73
CA GLY A 46 3.66 -25.81 -18.89
C GLY A 46 4.68 -25.16 -19.82
N VAL A 47 5.84 -25.78 -19.94
CA VAL A 47 6.90 -25.35 -20.87
C VAL A 47 7.14 -26.48 -21.87
N ASN A 48 7.18 -26.14 -23.15
CA ASN A 48 7.55 -27.05 -24.21
C ASN A 48 8.76 -26.47 -24.96
N SER A 49 9.90 -27.15 -24.84
CA SER A 49 11.20 -26.82 -25.46
C SER A 49 11.60 -25.34 -25.45
N SER A 50 10.81 -24.42 -25.97
CA SER A 50 11.16 -23.00 -26.13
C SER A 50 10.03 -22.01 -25.79
N GLN A 51 8.84 -22.49 -25.42
CA GLN A 51 7.69 -21.62 -25.17
C GLN A 51 6.76 -22.15 -24.08
N PHE A 52 6.02 -21.25 -23.46
CA PHE A 52 4.93 -21.64 -22.57
C PHE A 52 3.77 -22.25 -23.34
N THR A 53 3.06 -23.17 -22.68
CA THR A 53 1.79 -23.71 -23.15
C THR A 53 0.74 -23.61 -22.07
N LEU A 54 -0.51 -23.33 -22.42
CA LEU A 54 -1.66 -23.33 -21.52
C LEU A 54 -2.75 -24.25 -22.07
N GLY A 55 -3.14 -25.26 -21.30
CA GLY A 55 -4.08 -26.27 -21.81
C GLY A 55 -3.55 -27.05 -23.00
N GLY A 56 -2.22 -27.24 -23.11
CA GLY A 56 -1.52 -27.91 -24.20
C GLY A 56 -1.36 -27.09 -25.46
N LYS A 57 -1.74 -25.82 -25.46
CA LYS A 57 -1.59 -24.90 -26.63
C LYS A 57 -0.50 -23.86 -26.38
N PRO A 58 0.25 -23.41 -27.39
CA PRO A 58 1.20 -22.32 -27.26
C PRO A 58 0.58 -21.10 -26.59
N PHE A 59 1.29 -20.53 -25.61
CA PHE A 59 0.82 -19.42 -24.83
C PHE A 59 1.97 -18.44 -24.52
N HIS A 60 1.75 -17.17 -24.79
CA HIS A 60 2.65 -16.11 -24.37
C HIS A 60 2.04 -15.40 -23.16
N VAL A 61 2.79 -15.32 -22.08
CA VAL A 61 2.40 -14.48 -20.94
C VAL A 61 2.69 -13.03 -21.34
N LEU A 62 1.63 -12.26 -21.53
CA LEU A 62 1.66 -10.82 -21.71
C LEU A 62 1.02 -10.24 -20.47
N GLY A 63 1.83 -9.99 -19.45
CA GLY A 63 1.39 -9.72 -18.10
C GLY A 63 1.65 -8.30 -17.63
N GLY A 64 0.92 -7.91 -16.60
CA GLY A 64 1.16 -6.70 -15.83
C GLY A 64 0.73 -6.87 -14.40
N SER A 65 1.47 -6.27 -13.46
CA SER A 65 1.15 -6.30 -12.05
C SER A 65 0.10 -5.26 -11.70
N LEU A 66 -0.88 -5.66 -10.89
CA LEU A 66 -1.95 -4.81 -10.38
C LEU A 66 -2.20 -5.16 -8.92
N HIS A 67 -2.04 -4.18 -8.03
CA HIS A 67 -2.18 -4.36 -6.59
C HIS A 67 -3.58 -3.93 -6.13
N TYR A 68 -4.48 -4.90 -5.86
CA TYR A 68 -5.85 -4.61 -5.42
C TYR A 68 -5.92 -3.78 -4.14
N PHE A 69 -4.96 -3.95 -3.25
CA PHE A 69 -4.87 -3.25 -1.96
C PHE A 69 -4.42 -1.78 -2.06
N ARG A 70 -3.89 -1.35 -3.22
CA ARG A 70 -3.50 0.03 -3.53
C ARG A 70 -4.55 0.80 -4.32
N LEU A 71 -5.71 0.18 -4.55
CA LEU A 71 -6.80 0.72 -5.34
C LEU A 71 -8.12 0.65 -4.56
N PRO A 72 -8.95 1.69 -4.62
CA PRO A 72 -10.35 1.54 -4.24
C PRO A 72 -11.01 0.38 -4.98
N ARG A 73 -11.79 -0.43 -4.28
CA ARG A 73 -12.49 -1.59 -4.87
C ARG A 73 -13.29 -1.21 -6.13
N ALA A 74 -13.89 -0.01 -6.13
CA ALA A 74 -14.67 0.51 -7.26
C ALA A 74 -13.86 0.59 -8.56
N TYR A 75 -12.53 0.71 -8.48
CA TYR A 75 -11.65 0.86 -9.64
C TYR A 75 -11.09 -0.45 -10.19
N TRP A 76 -11.22 -1.56 -9.48
CA TRP A 76 -10.65 -2.85 -9.91
C TRP A 76 -11.07 -3.23 -11.32
N LYS A 77 -12.38 -3.13 -11.64
CA LYS A 77 -12.90 -3.51 -12.96
C LYS A 77 -12.36 -2.61 -14.07
N ASP A 78 -12.36 -1.32 -13.86
CA ASP A 78 -11.82 -0.35 -14.82
C ASP A 78 -10.36 -0.64 -15.15
N ARG A 79 -9.52 -0.82 -14.13
CA ARG A 79 -8.09 -1.10 -14.33
C ARG A 79 -7.84 -2.44 -15.03
N MET A 80 -8.60 -3.47 -14.69
CA MET A 80 -8.51 -4.77 -15.39
C MET A 80 -8.95 -4.69 -16.85
N VAL A 81 -10.02 -3.94 -17.15
CA VAL A 81 -10.49 -3.72 -18.53
C VAL A 81 -9.43 -2.96 -19.33
N LYS A 82 -8.79 -1.96 -18.75
CA LYS A 82 -7.68 -1.22 -19.39
C LYS A 82 -6.48 -2.12 -19.68
N ILE A 83 -6.08 -2.96 -18.73
CA ILE A 83 -5.05 -3.99 -18.94
C ILE A 83 -5.40 -4.87 -20.15
N LYS A 84 -6.63 -5.36 -20.20
CA LYS A 84 -7.11 -6.20 -21.29
C LYS A 84 -7.13 -5.45 -22.63
N ALA A 85 -7.57 -4.19 -22.62
CA ALA A 85 -7.63 -3.33 -23.80
C ALA A 85 -6.23 -3.02 -24.38
N CYS A 86 -5.21 -2.94 -23.51
CA CYS A 86 -3.81 -2.81 -23.93
C CYS A 86 -3.23 -4.11 -24.54
N GLY A 87 -4.02 -5.18 -24.66
CA GLY A 87 -3.59 -6.46 -25.25
C GLY A 87 -2.93 -7.42 -24.27
N LEU A 88 -2.87 -7.09 -22.97
CA LEU A 88 -2.35 -7.99 -21.96
C LEU A 88 -3.38 -9.09 -21.66
N ASN A 89 -2.89 -10.25 -21.24
CA ASN A 89 -3.71 -11.43 -20.99
C ASN A 89 -3.56 -12.00 -19.57
N THR A 90 -2.60 -11.50 -18.80
CA THR A 90 -2.26 -12.05 -17.48
C THR A 90 -2.06 -10.94 -16.45
N LEU A 91 -2.55 -11.15 -15.24
CA LEU A 91 -2.26 -10.32 -14.06
C LEU A 91 -1.27 -11.02 -13.16
N THR A 92 -0.28 -10.30 -12.65
CA THR A 92 0.45 -10.71 -11.45
C THR A 92 -0.19 -10.05 -10.24
N VAL A 93 -0.59 -10.86 -9.26
CA VAL A 93 -1.37 -10.44 -8.09
C VAL A 93 -0.61 -10.79 -6.82
N ASP A 94 -0.20 -9.78 -6.09
CA ASP A 94 0.48 -9.91 -4.81
C ASP A 94 -0.54 -9.92 -3.67
N VAL A 95 -0.31 -10.75 -2.63
CA VAL A 95 -1.14 -10.82 -1.43
C VAL A 95 -0.34 -10.31 -0.23
N PRO A 96 -0.62 -9.11 0.29
CA PRO A 96 0.14 -8.54 1.40
C PRO A 96 -0.33 -9.10 2.75
N TRP A 97 0.48 -9.96 3.36
CA TRP A 97 0.14 -10.56 4.65
C TRP A 97 -0.13 -9.51 5.73
N SER A 98 0.69 -8.46 5.81
CA SER A 98 0.53 -7.37 6.80
C SER A 98 -0.82 -6.66 6.76
N LEU A 99 -1.44 -6.53 5.58
CA LEU A 99 -2.74 -5.90 5.44
C LEU A 99 -3.90 -6.86 5.74
N HIS A 100 -3.72 -8.15 5.43
CA HIS A 100 -4.70 -9.18 5.78
C HIS A 100 -4.67 -9.58 7.25
N GLN A 101 -3.52 -9.44 7.92
CA GLN A 101 -3.33 -9.77 9.34
C GLN A 101 -2.52 -8.68 10.04
N PRO A 102 -3.05 -7.46 10.18
CA PRO A 102 -2.35 -6.36 10.87
C PRO A 102 -2.07 -6.67 12.34
N GLU A 103 -2.92 -7.49 12.97
CA GLU A 103 -2.75 -8.02 14.32
C GLU A 103 -2.69 -9.55 14.30
N LYS A 104 -1.93 -10.13 15.22
CA LYS A 104 -1.85 -11.59 15.37
C LYS A 104 -3.22 -12.12 15.82
N GLY A 105 -3.83 -12.97 15.00
CA GLY A 105 -5.15 -13.52 15.27
C GLY A 105 -5.98 -13.64 13.99
N GLU A 106 -7.00 -12.82 13.85
CA GLU A 106 -7.93 -12.89 12.71
C GLU A 106 -7.34 -12.29 11.44
N LEU A 107 -7.60 -12.95 10.30
CA LEU A 107 -7.27 -12.43 8.98
C LEU A 107 -8.51 -11.83 8.32
N HIS A 108 -8.34 -10.70 7.65
CA HIS A 108 -9.41 -9.95 6.99
C HIS A 108 -9.36 -10.14 5.46
N PHE A 109 -10.51 -10.54 4.87
CA PHE A 109 -10.66 -10.76 3.43
C PHE A 109 -11.93 -10.09 2.91
N HIS A 110 -12.17 -8.82 3.31
CA HIS A 110 -13.36 -8.07 2.92
C HIS A 110 -13.00 -6.65 2.44
N GLY A 111 -13.98 -5.96 1.83
CA GLY A 111 -13.77 -4.60 1.33
C GLY A 111 -12.68 -4.53 0.26
N GLY A 112 -11.68 -3.69 0.45
CA GLY A 112 -10.51 -3.55 -0.43
C GLY A 112 -9.54 -4.74 -0.37
N LEU A 113 -9.72 -5.66 0.58
CA LEU A 113 -8.89 -6.87 0.77
C LEU A 113 -9.60 -8.17 0.34
N ASP A 114 -10.72 -8.09 -0.37
CA ASP A 114 -11.49 -9.24 -0.85
C ASP A 114 -10.82 -9.87 -2.08
N ILE A 115 -9.83 -10.74 -1.83
CA ILE A 115 -9.07 -11.42 -2.89
C ILE A 115 -9.96 -12.33 -3.75
N GLU A 116 -10.99 -12.97 -3.16
CA GLU A 116 -11.88 -13.85 -3.89
C GLU A 116 -12.69 -13.06 -4.93
N ALA A 117 -13.25 -11.90 -4.55
CA ALA A 117 -13.95 -11.01 -5.48
C ALA A 117 -13.00 -10.46 -6.57
N PHE A 118 -11.74 -10.15 -6.23
CA PHE A 118 -10.75 -9.70 -7.20
C PHE A 118 -10.43 -10.78 -8.24
N LEU A 119 -10.26 -12.04 -7.82
CA LEU A 119 -10.02 -13.18 -8.70
C LEU A 119 -11.24 -13.51 -9.57
N HIS A 120 -12.45 -13.41 -9.04
CA HIS A 120 -13.68 -13.53 -9.82
C HIS A 120 -13.74 -12.48 -10.93
N LEU A 121 -13.40 -11.24 -10.60
CA LEU A 121 -13.42 -10.14 -11.56
C LEU A 121 -12.36 -10.33 -12.65
N ALA A 122 -11.18 -10.81 -12.31
CA ALA A 122 -10.15 -11.16 -13.29
C ALA A 122 -10.64 -12.22 -14.28
N ALA A 123 -11.34 -13.24 -13.78
CA ALA A 123 -11.96 -14.29 -14.62
C ALA A 123 -13.08 -13.72 -15.51
N GLU A 124 -13.92 -12.83 -15.00
CA GLU A 124 -15.01 -12.15 -15.76
C GLU A 124 -14.44 -11.33 -16.92
N VAL A 125 -13.38 -10.55 -16.66
CA VAL A 125 -12.70 -9.74 -17.69
C VAL A 125 -11.90 -10.62 -18.67
N GLY A 126 -11.63 -11.87 -18.31
CA GLY A 126 -10.87 -12.83 -19.12
C GLY A 126 -9.37 -12.62 -19.06
N LEU A 127 -8.85 -12.33 -17.88
CA LEU A 127 -7.43 -12.25 -17.55
C LEU A 127 -7.02 -13.50 -16.77
N TRP A 128 -5.86 -14.07 -17.11
CA TRP A 128 -5.22 -15.10 -16.31
C TRP A 128 -4.49 -14.48 -15.12
N VAL A 129 -4.15 -15.28 -14.13
CA VAL A 129 -3.51 -14.80 -12.91
C VAL A 129 -2.26 -15.62 -12.59
N ILE A 130 -1.16 -14.94 -12.31
CA ILE A 130 -0.01 -15.45 -11.58
C ILE A 130 -0.15 -14.92 -10.15
N LEU A 131 -0.42 -15.81 -9.19
CA LEU A 131 -0.63 -15.42 -7.81
C LEU A 131 0.69 -15.44 -7.04
N ARG A 132 0.95 -14.39 -6.26
CA ARG A 132 2.06 -14.28 -5.31
C ARG A 132 1.51 -14.25 -3.88
N PRO A 133 1.31 -15.42 -3.24
CA PRO A 133 0.68 -15.49 -1.91
C PRO A 133 1.62 -15.07 -0.77
N GLY A 134 2.85 -14.76 -1.06
CA GLY A 134 3.86 -14.48 -0.04
C GLY A 134 4.53 -15.75 0.53
N PRO A 135 4.94 -15.73 1.82
CA PRO A 135 4.64 -14.75 2.87
C PRO A 135 5.23 -13.35 2.65
N TYR A 136 6.42 -13.27 2.08
CA TYR A 136 7.07 -12.04 1.68
C TYR A 136 6.80 -11.74 0.20
N ILE A 137 6.42 -10.51 -0.11
CA ILE A 137 6.15 -10.08 -1.47
C ILE A 137 7.04 -8.90 -1.93
N GLY A 138 7.66 -8.19 -1.00
CA GLY A 138 8.41 -6.96 -1.28
C GLY A 138 7.46 -5.79 -1.58
N SER A 139 7.24 -5.52 -2.87
CA SER A 139 6.24 -4.57 -3.38
C SER A 139 6.31 -3.18 -2.75
N ASP A 140 7.50 -2.78 -2.28
CA ASP A 140 7.78 -1.50 -1.60
C ASP A 140 6.89 -1.22 -0.37
N LEU A 141 6.30 -2.28 0.20
CA LEU A 141 5.49 -2.21 1.41
C LEU A 141 6.35 -2.23 2.68
N ASP A 142 5.79 -1.70 3.75
CA ASP A 142 6.37 -1.81 5.09
C ASP A 142 6.74 -3.27 5.39
N LEU A 143 7.98 -3.50 5.79
CA LEU A 143 8.57 -4.84 6.05
C LEU A 143 8.38 -5.84 4.89
N GLY A 144 8.26 -5.37 3.65
CA GLY A 144 8.02 -6.22 2.47
C GLY A 144 6.70 -6.97 2.47
N GLY A 145 5.69 -6.43 3.16
CA GLY A 145 4.37 -7.02 3.31
C GLY A 145 4.26 -8.06 4.43
N LEU A 146 5.30 -8.25 5.24
CA LEU A 146 5.24 -9.04 6.47
C LEU A 146 4.64 -8.21 7.61
N PRO A 147 3.83 -8.79 8.51
CA PRO A 147 3.26 -8.04 9.62
C PRO A 147 4.30 -7.71 10.70
N SER A 148 4.25 -6.48 11.22
CA SER A 148 5.21 -5.96 12.19
C SER A 148 5.19 -6.67 13.54
N TRP A 149 4.06 -7.30 13.94
CA TRP A 149 3.96 -8.06 15.17
C TRP A 149 4.90 -9.28 15.21
N LEU A 150 5.44 -9.73 14.08
CA LEU A 150 6.50 -10.74 14.04
C LEU A 150 7.75 -10.27 14.79
N LEU A 151 8.08 -8.97 14.71
CA LEU A 151 9.25 -8.38 15.36
C LEU A 151 9.12 -8.24 16.89
N ARG A 152 7.99 -8.64 17.49
CA ARG A 152 7.87 -8.76 18.95
C ARG A 152 8.81 -9.80 19.52
N ASP A 153 9.02 -10.87 18.79
CA ASP A 153 10.06 -11.85 19.10
C ASP A 153 11.43 -11.27 18.76
N ARG A 154 12.28 -11.10 19.77
CA ARG A 154 13.60 -10.49 19.62
C ARG A 154 14.55 -11.33 18.79
N GLU A 155 14.32 -12.66 18.75
CA GLU A 155 15.14 -13.61 18.00
C GLU A 155 14.54 -13.96 16.64
N MET A 156 13.48 -13.27 16.24
CA MET A 156 12.82 -13.51 14.96
C MET A 156 13.80 -13.40 13.80
N MET A 157 13.88 -14.46 13.04
CA MET A 157 14.61 -14.53 11.78
C MET A 157 13.60 -14.65 10.64
N LEU A 158 13.31 -13.51 10.03
CA LEU A 158 12.35 -13.43 8.92
C LEU A 158 12.87 -14.19 7.70
N ARG A 159 11.93 -14.80 6.95
CA ARG A 159 12.24 -15.52 5.70
C ARG A 159 13.26 -16.65 5.91
N THR A 160 13.12 -17.39 7.02
CA THR A 160 13.91 -18.57 7.36
C THR A 160 13.03 -19.67 7.93
N THR A 161 13.61 -20.84 8.22
CA THR A 161 12.95 -21.93 8.96
C THR A 161 12.96 -21.72 10.48
N TYR A 162 13.15 -20.49 10.95
CA TYR A 162 13.00 -20.18 12.38
C TYR A 162 11.60 -20.61 12.87
N PRO A 163 11.50 -21.38 13.98
CA PRO A 163 10.23 -21.98 14.39
C PRO A 163 9.09 -21.00 14.56
N GLY A 164 9.35 -19.81 15.11
CA GLY A 164 8.36 -18.76 15.28
C GLY A 164 7.83 -18.22 13.95
N PHE A 165 8.72 -18.07 12.95
CA PHE A 165 8.33 -17.61 11.62
C PHE A 165 7.53 -18.68 10.86
N ILE A 166 8.00 -19.94 10.86
CA ILE A 166 7.28 -21.06 10.25
C ILE A 166 5.86 -21.21 10.82
N ALA A 167 5.74 -21.17 12.15
CA ALA A 167 4.44 -21.29 12.81
C ALA A 167 3.48 -20.19 12.36
N ALA A 168 3.95 -18.93 12.25
CA ALA A 168 3.15 -17.80 11.80
C ALA A 168 2.76 -17.94 10.31
N VAL A 169 3.69 -18.36 9.44
CA VAL A 169 3.41 -18.61 8.02
C VAL A 169 2.37 -19.70 7.84
N ASN A 170 2.44 -20.78 8.61
CA ASN A 170 1.44 -21.85 8.54
C ASN A 170 0.04 -21.35 8.87
N VAL A 171 -0.13 -20.53 9.92
CA VAL A 171 -1.42 -19.92 10.28
C VAL A 171 -1.94 -19.03 9.15
N TYR A 172 -1.09 -18.23 8.54
CA TYR A 172 -1.43 -17.40 7.41
C TYR A 172 -1.89 -18.21 6.19
N PHE A 173 -1.10 -19.22 5.81
CA PHE A 173 -1.42 -20.07 4.66
C PHE A 173 -2.65 -20.95 4.88
N ASP A 174 -2.91 -21.41 6.12
CA ASP A 174 -4.12 -22.17 6.47
C ASP A 174 -5.41 -21.35 6.22
N LYS A 175 -5.32 -20.02 6.22
CA LYS A 175 -6.46 -19.13 5.96
C LYS A 175 -6.52 -18.65 4.52
N LEU A 176 -5.39 -18.29 3.94
CA LEU A 176 -5.32 -17.75 2.57
C LEU A 176 -5.50 -18.83 1.51
N ILE A 177 -4.73 -19.94 1.60
CA ILE A 177 -4.63 -20.88 0.49
C ILE A 177 -5.96 -21.56 0.18
N PRO A 178 -6.79 -22.00 1.16
CA PRO A 178 -8.12 -22.54 0.87
C PRO A 178 -9.03 -21.59 0.09
N LYS A 179 -8.87 -20.27 0.26
CA LYS A 179 -9.65 -19.26 -0.46
C LYS A 179 -9.27 -19.17 -1.94
N VAL A 180 -8.01 -19.33 -2.26
CA VAL A 180 -7.49 -19.19 -3.64
C VAL A 180 -7.48 -20.51 -4.41
N VAL A 181 -7.46 -21.65 -3.73
CA VAL A 181 -7.49 -22.99 -4.35
C VAL A 181 -8.66 -23.22 -5.31
N PRO A 182 -9.90 -22.75 -5.07
CA PRO A 182 -11.01 -22.88 -6.03
C PRO A 182 -10.77 -22.13 -7.34
N PHE A 183 -9.93 -21.11 -7.33
CA PHE A 183 -9.63 -20.25 -8.48
C PHE A 183 -8.49 -20.77 -9.37
N GLN A 184 -7.94 -21.93 -9.10
CA GLN A 184 -6.91 -22.54 -9.94
C GLN A 184 -7.45 -22.88 -11.32
N PHE A 185 -6.63 -22.80 -12.35
CA PHE A 185 -6.97 -23.09 -13.75
C PHE A 185 -7.56 -24.48 -13.91
N LYS A 186 -6.96 -25.50 -13.30
CA LYS A 186 -7.47 -26.88 -13.34
C LYS A 186 -8.84 -27.05 -12.69
N LYS A 187 -9.24 -26.11 -11.82
CA LYS A 187 -10.55 -26.08 -11.17
C LYS A 187 -11.57 -25.13 -11.85
N GLY A 188 -11.17 -24.51 -12.95
CA GLY A 188 -12.05 -23.61 -13.71
C GLY A 188 -11.75 -22.13 -13.54
N GLY A 189 -10.88 -21.76 -12.60
CA GLY A 189 -10.52 -20.37 -12.28
C GLY A 189 -9.45 -19.76 -13.19
N PRO A 190 -9.02 -18.53 -12.89
CA PRO A 190 -8.04 -17.79 -13.67
C PRO A 190 -6.59 -18.05 -13.28
N ILE A 191 -6.28 -18.65 -12.12
CA ILE A 191 -4.89 -18.83 -11.62
C ILE A 191 -4.20 -19.91 -12.45
N ILE A 192 -3.19 -19.53 -13.22
CA ILE A 192 -2.40 -20.43 -14.08
C ILE A 192 -1.06 -20.81 -13.46
N ALA A 193 -0.56 -20.04 -12.51
CA ALA A 193 0.69 -20.28 -11.80
C ALA A 193 0.66 -19.63 -10.42
N VAL A 194 1.49 -20.14 -9.50
CA VAL A 194 1.72 -19.57 -8.17
C VAL A 194 3.21 -19.32 -7.98
N GLN A 195 3.58 -18.10 -7.61
CA GLN A 195 4.96 -17.78 -7.31
C GLN A 195 5.28 -18.12 -5.86
N VAL A 196 6.36 -18.88 -5.67
CA VAL A 196 6.91 -19.23 -4.36
C VAL A 196 7.80 -18.11 -3.89
N GLU A 197 7.37 -17.37 -2.88
CA GLU A 197 8.13 -16.26 -2.31
C GLU A 197 8.49 -15.16 -3.32
N ASN A 198 9.43 -14.27 -3.04
CA ASN A 198 9.88 -13.24 -3.97
C ASN A 198 11.35 -12.89 -3.73
N LYS A 199 12.17 -12.90 -4.78
CA LYS A 199 13.58 -12.49 -4.78
C LYS A 199 14.40 -13.13 -3.64
N TYR A 200 14.14 -14.43 -3.35
CA TYR A 200 14.81 -15.11 -2.26
C TYR A 200 16.29 -15.39 -2.55
N GLY A 201 16.66 -15.57 -3.82
CA GLY A 201 18.04 -15.82 -4.23
C GLY A 201 19.03 -14.77 -3.73
N SER A 202 18.64 -13.50 -3.71
CA SER A 202 19.46 -12.40 -3.18
C SER A 202 19.41 -12.30 -1.64
N HIS A 203 18.45 -12.92 -0.98
CA HIS A 203 18.35 -13.01 0.48
C HIS A 203 19.07 -14.26 1.03
N ALA A 204 18.79 -15.42 0.48
CA ALA A 204 19.40 -16.76 0.60
C ALA A 204 20.09 -17.07 1.96
N ARG A 205 19.38 -16.87 3.07
CA ARG A 205 19.91 -17.10 4.43
C ARG A 205 19.74 -18.54 4.93
N ASP A 206 18.77 -19.26 4.35
CA ASP A 206 18.38 -20.60 4.80
C ASP A 206 17.98 -21.48 3.61
N ALA A 207 18.76 -22.51 3.36
CA ALA A 207 18.55 -23.44 2.23
C ALA A 207 17.25 -24.26 2.35
N ASN A 208 16.72 -24.44 3.56
CA ASN A 208 15.50 -25.22 3.79
C ASN A 208 14.22 -24.40 3.65
N TYR A 209 14.33 -23.08 3.61
CA TYR A 209 13.15 -22.20 3.62
C TYR A 209 12.32 -22.30 2.33
N MET A 210 12.95 -22.23 1.15
CA MET A 210 12.22 -22.35 -0.12
C MET A 210 11.55 -23.71 -0.30
N PRO A 211 12.20 -24.84 0.02
CA PRO A 211 11.54 -26.15 0.10
C PRO A 211 10.31 -26.14 1.02
N PHE A 212 10.43 -25.58 2.22
CA PHE A 212 9.31 -25.47 3.16
C PHE A 212 8.12 -24.69 2.55
N ILE A 213 8.34 -23.51 1.96
CA ILE A 213 7.25 -22.71 1.36
C ILE A 213 6.59 -23.50 0.20
N LYS A 214 7.37 -24.13 -0.65
CA LYS A 214 6.88 -24.98 -1.74
C LYS A 214 5.95 -26.08 -1.20
N GLU A 215 6.42 -26.83 -0.21
CA GLU A 215 5.68 -27.92 0.41
C GLU A 215 4.40 -27.42 1.08
N ALA A 216 4.49 -26.33 1.85
CA ALA A 216 3.36 -25.70 2.52
C ALA A 216 2.25 -25.28 1.55
N LEU A 217 2.59 -24.80 0.34
CA LEU A 217 1.62 -24.47 -0.70
C LEU A 217 0.97 -25.73 -1.29
N GLN A 218 1.78 -26.77 -1.60
CA GLN A 218 1.31 -28.00 -2.22
C GLN A 218 0.40 -28.81 -1.29
N GLU A 219 0.77 -28.94 -0.02
CA GLU A 219 -0.05 -29.64 1.00
C GLU A 219 -1.42 -29.01 1.19
N ARG A 220 -1.55 -27.69 0.99
CA ARG A 220 -2.82 -26.96 1.07
C ARG A 220 -3.61 -26.95 -0.23
N GLY A 221 -3.15 -27.68 -1.25
CA GLY A 221 -3.91 -27.96 -2.48
C GLY A 221 -3.56 -27.09 -3.68
N ILE A 222 -2.42 -26.37 -3.66
CA ILE A 222 -1.90 -25.74 -4.88
C ILE A 222 -1.38 -26.82 -5.81
N SER A 223 -1.96 -26.92 -6.99
CA SER A 223 -1.67 -27.91 -8.03
C SER A 223 -1.22 -27.31 -9.37
N GLU A 224 -1.27 -25.97 -9.48
CA GLU A 224 -0.73 -25.26 -10.63
C GLU A 224 0.81 -25.18 -10.57
N VAL A 225 1.43 -24.80 -11.68
CA VAL A 225 2.88 -24.67 -11.74
C VAL A 225 3.39 -23.65 -10.70
N LEU A 226 4.46 -24.02 -10.01
CA LEU A 226 5.15 -23.15 -9.08
C LEU A 226 6.30 -22.45 -9.79
N LEU A 227 6.41 -21.14 -9.61
CA LEU A 227 7.42 -20.27 -10.18
C LEU A 227 8.26 -19.65 -9.07
N THR A 228 9.51 -19.33 -9.35
CA THR A 228 10.35 -18.43 -8.54
C THR A 228 10.62 -17.15 -9.33
N SER A 229 10.93 -16.09 -8.62
CA SER A 229 11.38 -14.81 -9.19
C SER A 229 12.56 -14.32 -8.39
N ASP A 230 13.70 -14.21 -9.03
CA ASP A 230 14.94 -13.75 -8.41
C ASP A 230 15.53 -12.59 -9.21
N ASP A 231 16.28 -11.70 -8.54
CA ASP A 231 17.05 -10.66 -9.20
C ASP A 231 18.23 -11.33 -9.92
N HIS A 232 18.35 -11.02 -11.18
CA HIS A 232 19.50 -11.48 -11.94
C HIS A 232 20.63 -10.46 -11.78
N GLU A 233 21.66 -10.80 -11.00
CA GLU A 233 22.94 -10.07 -11.07
C GLU A 233 23.50 -9.98 -12.51
N GLY A 234 22.99 -10.79 -13.41
CA GLY A 234 23.34 -10.86 -14.83
C GLY A 234 22.63 -9.86 -15.75
N LEU A 235 21.60 -9.13 -15.30
CA LEU A 235 21.10 -7.95 -16.02
C LEU A 235 21.94 -6.70 -15.72
N LYS A 236 23.21 -6.87 -15.42
CA LYS A 236 24.22 -5.81 -15.18
C LYS A 236 24.34 -4.77 -16.31
N TYR A 237 23.62 -4.92 -17.41
CA TYR A 237 23.70 -4.05 -18.59
C TYR A 237 22.37 -3.47 -19.05
N GLY A 238 21.30 -3.64 -18.30
CA GLY A 238 20.06 -2.90 -18.52
C GLY A 238 20.22 -1.47 -17.98
N GLY A 239 20.86 -0.64 -18.77
CA GLY A 239 20.98 0.78 -18.46
C GLY A 239 19.60 1.41 -18.34
N VAL A 240 19.40 2.20 -17.31
CA VAL A 240 18.16 2.91 -16.95
C VAL A 240 17.72 3.95 -17.99
N ASN A 241 18.40 4.04 -19.14
CA ASN A 241 18.17 5.01 -20.20
C ASN A 241 17.73 4.41 -21.55
N GLU A 242 17.35 3.14 -21.60
CA GLU A 242 16.80 2.59 -22.84
C GLU A 242 15.30 2.88 -22.91
N ASP A 243 14.86 3.33 -24.09
CA ASP A 243 13.45 3.47 -24.43
C ASP A 243 12.72 2.15 -24.13
N LEU A 244 11.87 2.15 -23.08
CA LEU A 244 11.09 0.99 -22.68
C LEU A 244 10.33 0.38 -23.87
N THR A 245 9.87 1.21 -24.80
CA THR A 245 9.20 0.79 -26.04
C THR A 245 10.12 -0.06 -26.92
N ALA A 246 11.41 0.28 -27.04
CA ALA A 246 12.38 -0.48 -27.80
C ALA A 246 12.66 -1.84 -27.14
N VAL A 247 12.80 -1.87 -25.82
CA VAL A 247 13.00 -3.11 -25.04
C VAL A 247 11.79 -4.04 -25.16
N VAL A 248 10.59 -3.54 -24.94
CA VAL A 248 9.34 -4.33 -25.07
C VAL A 248 9.19 -4.87 -26.50
N ARG A 249 9.45 -4.03 -27.52
CA ARG A 249 9.40 -4.45 -28.93
C ARG A 249 10.37 -5.59 -29.23
N GLU A 250 11.60 -5.51 -28.73
CA GLU A 250 12.61 -6.55 -28.95
C GLU A 250 12.26 -7.85 -28.23
N VAL A 251 11.77 -7.79 -26.99
CA VAL A 251 11.28 -8.95 -26.23
C VAL A 251 10.17 -9.67 -27.00
N LEU A 252 9.17 -8.91 -27.48
CA LEU A 252 8.05 -9.46 -28.25
C LEU A 252 8.49 -10.00 -29.60
N ARG A 253 9.42 -9.32 -30.31
CA ARG A 253 9.98 -9.77 -31.57
C ARG A 253 10.68 -11.13 -31.43
N ARG A 254 11.30 -11.40 -30.32
CA ARG A 254 11.92 -12.71 -30.01
C ARG A 254 10.91 -13.77 -29.55
N GLY A 255 9.62 -13.46 -29.50
CA GLY A 255 8.57 -14.38 -29.06
C GLY A 255 8.65 -14.72 -27.58
N MET A 256 9.26 -13.86 -26.76
CA MET A 256 9.36 -14.06 -25.33
C MET A 256 8.11 -13.54 -24.62
N SER A 257 7.85 -14.10 -23.43
CA SER A 257 6.82 -13.60 -22.50
C SER A 257 7.33 -12.38 -21.75
N ILE A 258 6.41 -11.47 -21.39
CA ILE A 258 6.72 -10.26 -20.64
C ILE A 258 5.72 -10.08 -19.50
N ASN A 259 6.18 -9.57 -18.37
CA ASN A 259 5.33 -9.10 -17.29
C ASN A 259 5.82 -7.72 -16.82
N LEU A 260 4.97 -6.71 -16.96
CA LEU A 260 5.29 -5.34 -16.58
C LEU A 260 5.05 -5.16 -15.06
N TYR A 261 6.08 -4.80 -14.35
CA TYR A 261 6.01 -4.40 -12.95
C TYR A 261 6.38 -2.90 -12.86
N MET A 262 5.46 -1.99 -12.65
CA MET A 262 4.00 -2.14 -12.49
C MET A 262 3.31 -1.83 -13.81
N PHE A 263 2.14 -2.45 -14.08
CA PHE A 263 1.22 -1.90 -15.08
C PHE A 263 0.44 -0.71 -14.49
N TYR A 264 -0.01 -0.86 -13.25
CA TYR A 264 -0.61 0.21 -12.47
C TYR A 264 -0.20 0.05 -11.01
N GLY A 265 0.53 1.03 -10.49
CA GLY A 265 1.10 0.99 -9.15
C GLY A 265 0.08 1.24 -8.05
N GLY A 266 -0.79 2.23 -8.23
CA GLY A 266 -1.75 2.67 -7.21
C GLY A 266 -1.09 3.49 -6.10
N THR A 267 -1.78 3.64 -4.98
CA THR A 267 -1.35 4.49 -3.86
C THR A 267 -1.13 3.70 -2.59
N ASN A 268 -0.03 3.96 -1.90
CA ASN A 268 0.23 3.48 -0.55
C ASN A 268 -0.58 4.34 0.44
N PHE A 269 -1.87 4.07 0.57
CA PHE A 269 -2.70 4.79 1.54
C PHE A 269 -2.21 4.55 2.98
N GLY A 270 -2.35 5.59 3.81
CA GLY A 270 -1.98 5.52 5.21
C GLY A 270 -0.48 5.31 5.41
N PHE A 271 -0.12 4.20 6.05
CA PHE A 271 1.25 3.85 6.42
C PHE A 271 1.76 2.61 5.70
N MET A 272 1.22 2.30 4.52
CA MET A 272 1.60 1.10 3.77
C MET A 272 3.03 1.13 3.24
N ASN A 273 3.61 2.32 3.04
CA ASN A 273 4.92 2.46 2.44
C ASN A 273 6.02 1.84 3.29
N GLY A 274 6.93 1.15 2.64
CA GLY A 274 8.19 0.69 3.23
C GLY A 274 9.29 1.74 3.15
N ALA A 275 10.52 1.29 3.36
CA ALA A 275 11.72 2.10 3.25
C ALA A 275 12.85 1.32 2.55
N LEU A 276 13.88 2.05 2.10
CA LEU A 276 15.16 1.53 1.64
C LEU A 276 16.21 1.72 2.73
N ALA A 277 17.13 0.75 2.88
CA ALA A 277 18.26 0.87 3.81
C ALA A 277 19.49 1.50 3.15
N TYR A 278 19.68 1.30 1.85
CA TYR A 278 20.92 1.64 1.15
C TYR A 278 20.68 2.68 0.04
N PRO A 279 21.60 3.65 -0.18
CA PRO A 279 22.85 3.91 0.58
C PRO A 279 22.64 4.53 1.96
N SER A 280 21.46 5.06 2.24
CA SER A 280 20.98 5.53 3.54
C SER A 280 19.51 5.20 3.70
N TYR A 281 19.01 5.16 4.95
CA TYR A 281 17.60 4.97 5.20
C TYR A 281 16.79 6.08 4.52
N ARG A 282 15.76 5.66 3.74
CA ARG A 282 14.86 6.57 3.04
C ARG A 282 13.46 5.94 2.94
N SER A 283 12.45 6.65 3.41
CA SER A 283 11.04 6.29 3.21
C SER A 283 10.69 6.28 1.73
N LEU A 284 9.85 5.34 1.34
CA LEU A 284 9.30 5.27 0.00
C LEU A 284 8.09 6.20 -0.15
N VAL A 285 7.71 6.47 -1.40
CA VAL A 285 6.61 7.38 -1.72
C VAL A 285 5.25 6.79 -1.35
N THR A 286 4.28 7.65 -1.06
CA THR A 286 2.89 7.27 -0.79
C THR A 286 2.14 6.97 -2.09
N SER A 287 2.27 7.79 -3.12
CA SER A 287 1.75 7.52 -4.48
C SER A 287 2.78 6.79 -5.31
N TYR A 288 2.36 5.70 -5.92
CA TYR A 288 3.26 4.79 -6.60
C TYR A 288 3.22 4.91 -8.12
N ASP A 289 2.13 5.33 -8.70
CA ASP A 289 2.01 5.68 -10.11
C ASP A 289 0.60 6.19 -10.43
N GLU A 290 0.47 7.46 -10.77
CA GLU A 290 -0.78 8.09 -11.17
C GLU A 290 -0.74 8.57 -12.62
N ILE A 291 0.36 8.29 -13.32
CA ILE A 291 0.65 8.73 -14.69
C ILE A 291 0.34 7.61 -15.70
N LEU A 292 -0.84 7.02 -15.63
CA LEU A 292 -1.33 6.31 -16.82
C LEU A 292 -2.05 7.30 -17.73
N PRO A 293 -1.78 7.26 -19.06
CA PRO A 293 -2.53 8.07 -20.00
C PRO A 293 -4.02 7.80 -19.81
N GLU A 294 -4.78 8.86 -19.59
CA GLU A 294 -6.22 8.79 -19.48
C GLU A 294 -6.80 8.13 -20.73
N MET A 295 -7.42 6.98 -20.56
CA MET A 295 -8.34 6.52 -21.58
C MET A 295 -9.57 7.44 -21.50
N PRO A 296 -9.96 8.11 -22.58
CA PRO A 296 -11.07 9.05 -22.54
C PRO A 296 -12.33 8.41 -21.96
N GLY A 297 -12.86 8.97 -20.89
CA GLY A 297 -14.27 8.84 -20.57
C GLY A 297 -14.68 8.16 -19.28
N LEU A 298 -13.81 7.81 -18.30
CA LEU A 298 -14.27 7.04 -17.13
C LEU A 298 -14.02 7.64 -15.74
N HIS A 299 -13.05 8.48 -15.54
CA HIS A 299 -12.84 9.20 -14.27
C HIS A 299 -12.31 10.58 -14.55
N TRP A 300 -13.13 11.59 -14.24
CA TRP A 300 -12.71 12.98 -14.27
C TRP A 300 -11.96 13.27 -12.97
N LYS A 301 -10.84 13.95 -13.08
CA LYS A 301 -10.20 14.62 -11.95
C LYS A 301 -10.84 16.00 -11.82
N GLU A 302 -11.05 16.45 -10.61
CA GLU A 302 -11.77 17.67 -10.34
C GLU A 302 -10.99 18.56 -9.37
N GLU A 303 -10.93 19.85 -9.69
CA GLU A 303 -10.55 20.87 -8.74
C GLU A 303 -11.74 21.14 -7.82
N TYR A 304 -11.58 20.88 -6.53
CA TYR A 304 -12.58 21.27 -5.55
C TYR A 304 -12.25 22.62 -4.92
N GLU A 305 -13.25 23.25 -4.34
CA GLU A 305 -13.03 24.44 -3.55
C GLU A 305 -12.08 24.14 -2.37
N THR A 306 -11.27 25.14 -2.01
CA THR A 306 -10.33 25.06 -0.89
C THR A 306 -11.04 24.68 0.40
N ALA A 307 -10.59 23.63 1.06
CA ALA A 307 -11.06 23.29 2.40
C ALA A 307 -10.39 24.20 3.43
N ILE A 308 -11.20 24.79 4.29
CA ILE A 308 -10.74 25.62 5.41
C ILE A 308 -10.83 24.80 6.68
N LEU A 309 -9.73 24.72 7.43
CA LEU A 309 -9.69 24.09 8.73
C LEU A 309 -9.98 25.14 9.80
N PHE A 310 -10.93 24.86 10.67
CA PHE A 310 -11.47 25.84 11.64
C PHE A 310 -11.47 25.33 13.07
N GLN A 311 -11.12 24.08 13.31
CA GLN A 311 -10.99 23.50 14.63
C GLN A 311 -9.57 22.94 14.83
N HIS A 312 -9.11 22.97 16.06
CA HIS A 312 -7.77 22.55 16.49
C HIS A 312 -7.85 21.74 17.77
N LEU A 313 -6.92 20.82 17.90
CA LEU A 313 -6.67 20.06 19.11
C LEU A 313 -5.15 19.84 19.23
N SER A 314 -4.53 20.37 20.29
CA SER A 314 -3.11 20.11 20.52
C SER A 314 -2.86 18.61 20.77
N LEU A 315 -1.66 18.14 20.46
CA LEU A 315 -1.27 16.76 20.80
C LEU A 315 -1.50 16.48 22.30
N TRP A 316 -1.11 17.42 23.14
CA TRP A 316 -1.21 17.31 24.61
C TRP A 316 -2.67 17.19 25.09
N ASP A 317 -3.58 17.95 24.49
CA ASP A 317 -5.02 17.87 24.75
C ASP A 317 -5.64 16.57 24.19
N ALA A 318 -5.02 15.95 23.21
CA ALA A 318 -5.47 14.70 22.60
C ALA A 318 -5.11 13.46 23.45
N LEU A 319 -4.01 13.50 24.20
CA LEU A 319 -3.49 12.34 24.94
C LEU A 319 -4.52 11.64 25.84
N PRO A 320 -5.42 12.34 26.57
CA PRO A 320 -6.43 11.68 27.40
C PRO A 320 -7.45 10.83 26.63
N TYR A 321 -7.53 10.98 25.31
CA TYR A 321 -8.47 10.28 24.43
C TYR A 321 -7.81 9.14 23.66
N THR A 322 -6.49 9.00 23.76
CA THR A 322 -5.73 7.88 23.19
C THR A 322 -5.84 6.64 24.10
N HIS A 323 -5.12 5.58 23.76
CA HIS A 323 -4.96 4.44 24.64
C HIS A 323 -4.34 4.84 25.98
N GLU A 324 -4.67 4.10 27.05
CA GLU A 324 -4.03 4.31 28.34
C GLU A 324 -2.50 4.23 28.21
N PRO A 325 -1.75 5.21 28.73
CA PRO A 325 -0.30 5.23 28.59
C PRO A 325 0.36 4.08 29.35
N PHE A 326 1.38 3.52 28.74
CA PHE A 326 2.21 2.48 29.34
C PHE A 326 3.36 3.09 30.14
N LYS A 327 3.54 2.66 31.39
CA LYS A 327 4.66 3.08 32.23
C LYS A 327 5.73 2.02 32.26
N SER A 328 6.98 2.43 32.02
CA SER A 328 8.15 1.54 32.03
C SER A 328 9.38 2.25 32.56
N GLN A 329 10.24 1.50 33.26
CA GLN A 329 11.51 2.00 33.72
C GLN A 329 12.44 2.37 32.53
N PHE A 330 12.37 1.61 31.43
CA PHE A 330 13.16 1.81 30.22
C PHE A 330 12.28 2.08 29.01
N PRO A 331 12.80 2.67 27.93
CA PRO A 331 12.06 2.81 26.69
C PRO A 331 11.60 1.44 26.16
N VAL A 332 10.43 1.40 25.56
CA VAL A 332 9.88 0.20 24.90
C VAL A 332 9.57 0.57 23.47
N ASN A 333 10.08 -0.21 22.53
CA ASN A 333 9.84 -0.02 21.10
C ASN A 333 8.37 -0.30 20.73
N MET A 334 7.92 0.23 19.60
CA MET A 334 6.52 0.20 19.18
C MET A 334 5.95 -1.22 19.15
N GLU A 335 6.65 -2.19 18.59
CA GLU A 335 6.19 -3.58 18.45
C GLU A 335 5.97 -4.27 19.80
N ASN A 336 6.71 -3.86 20.83
CA ASN A 336 6.64 -4.49 22.16
C ASN A 336 5.71 -3.76 23.14
N LEU A 337 5.09 -2.64 22.76
CA LEU A 337 4.06 -2.00 23.59
C LEU A 337 2.89 -2.95 23.86
N PRO A 338 2.31 -2.95 25.06
CA PRO A 338 1.17 -3.80 25.44
C PRO A 338 -0.16 -3.19 24.97
N VAL A 339 -0.23 -2.75 23.72
CA VAL A 339 -1.41 -2.17 23.07
C VAL A 339 -1.95 -3.12 22.01
N ASN A 340 -3.13 -2.83 21.46
CA ASN A 340 -3.75 -3.60 20.39
C ASN A 340 -3.81 -5.11 20.69
N HIS A 341 -4.43 -5.46 21.83
CA HIS A 341 -4.54 -6.84 22.33
C HIS A 341 -3.19 -7.57 22.50
N GLY A 342 -2.13 -6.80 22.78
CA GLY A 342 -0.78 -7.34 22.92
C GLY A 342 -0.02 -7.50 21.59
N ASN A 343 -0.50 -6.94 20.49
CA ASN A 343 0.17 -6.98 19.19
C ASN A 343 1.22 -5.88 19.00
N GLY A 344 1.24 -4.88 19.88
CA GLY A 344 2.10 -3.71 19.76
C GLY A 344 1.50 -2.65 18.85
N GLN A 345 2.26 -1.60 18.61
CA GLN A 345 1.93 -0.55 17.66
C GLN A 345 2.65 -0.80 16.34
N ALA A 346 1.90 -0.90 15.25
CA ALA A 346 2.46 -1.16 13.93
C ALA A 346 3.00 0.12 13.26
N TYR A 347 2.26 1.23 13.35
CA TYR A 347 2.47 2.44 12.57
C TYR A 347 2.26 3.71 13.41
N GLY A 348 2.50 4.87 12.80
CA GLY A 348 2.20 6.18 13.37
C GLY A 348 3.31 6.73 14.24
N TYR A 349 2.91 7.34 15.36
CA TYR A 349 3.80 8.01 16.29
C TYR A 349 3.72 7.39 17.68
N THR A 350 4.82 7.45 18.41
CA THR A 350 4.85 7.09 19.83
C THR A 350 5.46 8.25 20.62
N LEU A 351 4.75 8.72 21.64
CA LEU A 351 5.25 9.76 22.52
C LEU A 351 5.84 9.11 23.78
N TYR A 352 7.10 9.43 24.06
CA TYR A 352 7.82 9.01 25.26
C TYR A 352 8.06 10.22 26.14
N GLU A 353 7.58 10.18 27.38
CA GLU A 353 7.76 11.24 28.35
C GLU A 353 8.52 10.76 29.58
N THR A 354 9.47 11.54 30.06
CA THR A 354 10.16 11.32 31.33
C THR A 354 10.43 12.64 32.02
N THR A 355 10.72 12.59 33.35
CA THR A 355 11.02 13.77 34.15
C THR A 355 12.53 14.03 34.21
N ILE A 356 12.94 15.25 33.92
CA ILE A 356 14.33 15.73 34.06
C ILE A 356 14.40 16.87 35.07
N THR A 357 15.56 17.00 35.74
CA THR A 357 15.82 18.05 36.74
C THR A 357 16.99 18.96 36.40
N ARG A 358 17.69 18.67 35.30
CA ARG A 358 18.86 19.44 34.80
C ARG A 358 18.86 19.43 33.28
N GLY A 359 19.55 20.38 32.69
CA GLY A 359 19.83 20.42 31.26
C GLY A 359 21.13 19.71 30.91
N GLY A 360 21.60 19.93 29.69
CA GLY A 360 22.84 19.39 29.17
C GLY A 360 22.73 18.72 27.81
N SER A 361 23.66 17.84 27.50
CA SER A 361 23.71 17.12 26.22
C SER A 361 22.80 15.90 26.25
N LEU A 362 21.77 15.89 25.40
CA LEU A 362 20.87 14.77 25.18
C LEU A 362 21.35 14.01 23.94
N LYS A 363 21.61 12.71 24.10
CA LYS A 363 22.14 11.84 23.03
C LYS A 363 21.21 10.67 22.77
N SER A 364 20.86 10.49 21.50
CA SER A 364 20.03 9.37 21.05
C SER A 364 20.82 8.13 20.63
N GLY A 365 22.11 8.29 20.28
CA GLY A 365 22.82 7.23 19.57
C GLY A 365 22.07 6.84 18.29
N SER A 366 22.02 5.54 18.00
CA SER A 366 21.20 4.98 16.92
C SER A 366 19.88 4.41 17.43
N ASN A 367 19.41 4.82 18.61
CA ASN A 367 18.29 4.19 19.31
C ASN A 367 16.94 4.81 18.99
N ILE A 368 16.89 5.87 18.18
CA ILE A 368 15.63 6.45 17.65
C ILE A 368 15.40 5.93 16.22
N GLN A 369 14.25 5.27 16.06
CA GLN A 369 13.83 4.66 14.80
C GLN A 369 12.41 5.15 14.43
N ASP A 370 12.26 6.15 13.52
CA ASP A 370 13.29 6.69 12.63
C ASP A 370 13.67 8.15 12.96
N ARG A 371 12.71 8.96 13.42
CA ARG A 371 12.83 10.41 13.66
C ARG A 371 12.05 10.78 14.92
N ALA A 372 12.54 11.76 15.69
CA ALA A 372 11.82 12.25 16.88
C ALA A 372 11.86 13.77 17.00
N LEU A 373 10.70 14.36 17.25
CA LEU A 373 10.62 15.74 17.77
C LEU A 373 10.81 15.71 19.28
N VAL A 374 11.62 16.65 19.78
CA VAL A 374 11.98 16.71 21.19
C VAL A 374 11.47 18.00 21.82
N PHE A 375 10.84 17.87 22.98
CA PHE A 375 10.23 18.98 23.71
C PHE A 375 10.64 18.96 25.17
N VAL A 376 10.73 20.14 25.78
CA VAL A 376 10.86 20.34 27.23
C VAL A 376 9.68 21.19 27.69
N ASN A 377 8.83 20.65 28.59
CA ASN A 377 7.57 21.28 28.99
C ASN A 377 6.77 21.78 27.77
N GLN A 378 6.60 20.91 26.76
CA GLN A 378 5.90 21.17 25.50
C GLN A 378 6.55 22.25 24.60
N THR A 379 7.72 22.77 24.98
CA THR A 379 8.50 23.69 24.13
C THR A 379 9.46 22.88 23.25
N PHE A 380 9.36 23.05 21.94
CA PHE A 380 10.21 22.38 20.97
C PHE A 380 11.67 22.82 21.12
N ILE A 381 12.60 21.84 21.16
CA ILE A 381 14.05 22.08 21.28
C ILE A 381 14.87 21.49 20.14
N GLY A 382 14.32 20.62 19.32
CA GLY A 382 15.04 20.06 18.17
C GLY A 382 14.47 18.72 17.67
N ILE A 383 15.15 18.17 16.69
CA ILE A 383 14.77 16.90 16.03
C ILE A 383 15.96 15.95 16.06
N PHE A 384 15.71 14.72 16.48
CA PHE A 384 16.60 13.60 16.25
C PHE A 384 16.28 12.93 14.91
N HIS A 385 17.31 12.66 14.14
CA HIS A 385 17.29 11.84 12.94
C HIS A 385 18.69 11.26 12.67
N HIS A 386 18.85 10.43 11.64
CA HIS A 386 20.10 9.71 11.36
C HIS A 386 21.37 10.58 11.26
N ARG A 387 21.25 11.89 10.98
CA ARG A 387 22.38 12.86 10.93
C ARG A 387 22.50 13.74 12.16
N ASN A 388 21.49 13.78 13.03
CA ASN A 388 21.47 14.60 14.24
C ASN A 388 21.15 13.74 15.45
N LEU A 389 22.20 13.32 16.16
CA LEU A 389 22.12 12.37 17.27
C LEU A 389 22.31 13.02 18.64
N GLU A 390 22.52 14.34 18.69
CA GLU A 390 22.77 15.10 19.92
C GLU A 390 22.01 16.44 19.91
N LEU A 391 21.34 16.75 21.03
CA LEU A 391 20.62 18.01 21.22
C LEU A 391 20.99 18.63 22.58
N ALA A 392 21.00 19.96 22.63
CA ALA A 392 21.18 20.69 23.87
C ALA A 392 19.83 20.87 24.59
N VAL A 393 19.71 20.32 25.77
CA VAL A 393 18.56 20.56 26.66
C VAL A 393 18.86 21.80 27.50
N PRO A 394 17.99 22.83 27.49
CA PRO A 394 18.19 24.04 28.30
C PRO A 394 18.36 23.73 29.80
N ASP A 395 19.15 24.49 30.50
CA ASP A 395 19.31 24.37 31.95
C ASP A 395 18.02 24.75 32.70
N GLY A 396 17.81 24.14 33.85
CA GLY A 396 16.69 24.40 34.75
C GLY A 396 16.87 23.64 36.04
N LYS A 397 16.37 24.22 37.14
CA LYS A 397 16.46 23.63 38.49
C LYS A 397 15.20 22.89 38.94
N GLU A 398 14.10 23.07 38.19
CA GLU A 398 12.81 22.44 38.52
C GLU A 398 12.61 21.13 37.77
N LYS A 399 11.66 20.33 38.26
CA LYS A 399 11.20 19.16 37.51
C LYS A 399 10.52 19.60 36.23
N ARG A 400 10.97 19.06 35.08
CA ARG A 400 10.46 19.34 33.75
C ARG A 400 10.18 18.04 33.03
N THR A 401 9.16 18.05 32.20
CA THR A 401 8.86 16.90 31.33
C THR A 401 9.71 17.02 30.06
N LEU A 402 10.49 15.99 29.78
CA LEU A 402 11.13 15.78 28.50
C LEU A 402 10.26 14.84 27.68
N SER A 403 9.85 15.26 26.49
CA SER A 403 8.96 14.51 25.60
C SER A 403 9.68 14.25 24.27
N LEU A 404 9.65 13.00 23.80
CA LEU A 404 10.17 12.57 22.51
C LEU A 404 9.02 11.98 21.71
N LEU A 405 8.57 12.68 20.66
CA LEU A 405 7.57 12.20 19.72
C LEU A 405 8.25 11.50 18.57
N VAL A 406 8.27 10.19 18.60
CA VAL A 406 8.98 9.34 17.64
C VAL A 406 8.04 8.90 16.52
N GLU A 407 8.44 9.14 15.27
CA GLU A 407 7.74 8.72 14.07
C GLU A 407 8.34 7.43 13.49
N ASN A 408 7.47 6.48 13.13
CA ASN A 408 7.79 5.36 12.25
C ASN A 408 7.60 5.81 10.79
N CYS A 409 8.68 6.03 10.06
CA CYS A 409 8.64 6.47 8.67
C CYS A 409 8.51 5.31 7.65
N GLY A 410 8.41 4.07 8.12
CA GLY A 410 8.32 2.83 7.33
C GLY A 410 9.48 1.89 7.60
N ARG A 411 9.22 0.58 7.58
CA ARG A 411 10.26 -0.44 7.74
C ARG A 411 10.88 -0.76 6.40
N VAL A 412 12.17 -1.08 6.43
CA VAL A 412 12.89 -1.54 5.24
C VAL A 412 12.18 -2.74 4.64
N HIS A 413 11.93 -2.67 3.33
CA HIS A 413 11.15 -3.68 2.63
C HIS A 413 12.00 -4.79 2.00
N TYR A 414 13.32 -4.62 1.95
CA TYR A 414 14.24 -5.54 1.27
C TYR A 414 15.62 -5.54 1.93
N GLY A 415 16.29 -6.69 1.90
CA GLY A 415 17.66 -6.83 2.39
C GLY A 415 17.77 -7.53 3.73
N LYS A 416 19.00 -7.55 4.25
CA LYS A 416 19.35 -8.29 5.49
C LYS A 416 18.89 -7.56 6.76
N ASP A 417 18.65 -6.26 6.64
CA ASP A 417 18.31 -5.38 7.77
C ASP A 417 16.84 -5.50 8.20
N MET A 418 16.05 -6.33 7.54
CA MET A 418 14.62 -6.50 7.84
C MET A 418 14.36 -7.04 9.25
N ASP A 419 15.23 -7.89 9.79
CA ASP A 419 15.07 -8.47 11.12
C ASP A 419 15.21 -7.44 12.25
N ASP A 420 15.90 -6.34 11.98
CA ASP A 420 16.22 -5.28 12.95
C ASP A 420 15.36 -4.02 12.79
N GLN A 421 14.19 -4.13 12.12
CA GLN A 421 13.31 -3.00 11.81
C GLN A 421 12.30 -2.66 12.92
N ARG A 422 12.68 -2.81 14.18
CA ARG A 422 11.85 -2.31 15.30
C ARG A 422 11.84 -0.80 15.30
N LYS A 423 10.67 -0.22 15.63
CA LYS A 423 10.42 1.22 15.57
C LYS A 423 10.18 1.83 16.96
N GLY A 424 10.29 3.16 17.05
CA GLY A 424 10.25 3.85 18.32
C GLY A 424 11.63 4.03 18.95
N ILE A 425 11.72 3.97 20.26
CA ILE A 425 13.01 3.98 20.98
C ILE A 425 13.41 2.52 21.23
N VAL A 426 14.54 2.09 20.65
CA VAL A 426 15.02 0.70 20.69
C VAL A 426 16.16 0.47 21.68
N GLY A 427 16.62 1.51 22.37
CA GLY A 427 17.69 1.45 23.38
C GLY A 427 17.73 2.70 24.23
N ASP A 428 18.81 2.89 24.97
CA ASP A 428 18.94 4.00 25.93
C ASP A 428 19.07 5.38 25.27
N ILE A 429 18.41 6.37 25.85
CA ILE A 429 18.60 7.79 25.56
C ILE A 429 19.36 8.38 26.74
N LEU A 430 20.45 9.09 26.46
CA LEU A 430 21.37 9.58 27.48
C LEU A 430 21.24 11.10 27.70
N LEU A 431 21.10 11.54 28.93
CA LEU A 431 21.29 12.95 29.29
C LEU A 431 22.56 13.08 30.13
N ASN A 432 23.55 13.82 29.63
CA ASN A 432 24.89 13.96 30.25
C ASN A 432 25.50 12.58 30.60
N HIS A 433 25.47 11.62 29.66
CA HIS A 433 25.96 10.24 29.79
C HIS A 433 25.19 9.35 30.77
N THR A 434 24.06 9.82 31.34
CA THR A 434 23.20 9.02 32.21
C THR A 434 21.97 8.57 31.43
N PRO A 435 21.64 7.28 31.41
CA PRO A 435 20.40 6.80 30.80
C PRO A 435 19.17 7.43 31.46
N LEU A 436 18.23 7.86 30.62
CA LEU A 436 16.91 8.29 31.07
C LEU A 436 16.07 7.08 31.49
N THR A 437 15.28 7.25 32.53
CA THR A 437 14.41 6.20 33.10
C THR A 437 13.01 6.73 33.39
N ASP A 438 12.12 5.84 33.79
CA ASP A 438 10.76 6.14 34.27
C ASP A 438 9.90 6.84 33.20
N PHE A 439 9.75 6.15 32.07
CA PHE A 439 8.99 6.62 30.94
C PHE A 439 7.48 6.40 31.11
N THR A 440 6.70 7.38 30.67
CA THR A 440 5.29 7.26 30.34
C THR A 440 5.18 7.28 28.80
N ILE A 441 4.62 6.22 28.21
CA ILE A 441 4.66 5.98 26.76
C ILE A 441 3.24 5.96 26.23
N TYR A 442 2.94 6.83 25.27
CA TYR A 442 1.64 6.94 24.59
C TYR A 442 1.74 6.40 23.17
N SER A 443 0.90 5.41 22.86
CA SER A 443 0.74 4.89 21.51
C SER A 443 -0.20 5.78 20.71
N LEU A 444 0.28 6.32 19.60
CA LEU A 444 -0.47 7.17 18.68
C LEU A 444 -0.48 6.48 17.30
N ASP A 445 -1.24 5.41 17.21
CA ASP A 445 -1.35 4.60 15.97
C ASP A 445 -2.12 5.32 14.85
N MET A 446 -2.60 6.54 15.12
CA MET A 446 -3.30 7.40 14.17
C MET A 446 -4.54 6.73 13.56
N THR A 447 -5.25 5.93 14.34
CA THR A 447 -6.57 5.45 13.96
C THR A 447 -7.63 6.54 14.17
N SER A 448 -8.68 6.57 13.36
CA SER A 448 -9.76 7.56 13.47
C SER A 448 -10.49 7.51 14.81
N GLY A 449 -10.45 6.37 15.49
CA GLY A 449 -11.26 6.12 16.68
C GLY A 449 -11.00 7.02 17.88
N PHE A 450 -9.78 7.54 18.09
CA PHE A 450 -9.51 8.46 19.19
C PHE A 450 -9.73 9.93 18.79
N ILE A 451 -9.45 10.27 17.53
CA ILE A 451 -9.56 11.64 17.01
C ILE A 451 -11.01 12.12 17.04
N ASP A 452 -11.96 11.25 16.72
CA ASP A 452 -13.39 11.60 16.66
C ASP A 452 -14.00 11.91 18.04
N ARG A 453 -13.41 11.39 19.14
CA ARG A 453 -13.92 11.60 20.51
C ARG A 453 -13.36 12.83 21.20
N ALA A 454 -12.36 13.45 20.61
CA ALA A 454 -11.65 14.55 21.24
C ALA A 454 -12.44 15.86 21.27
N PRO A 455 -12.25 16.73 22.29
CA PRO A 455 -12.95 17.98 22.43
C PRO A 455 -12.34 19.06 21.54
N TRP A 456 -12.73 19.09 20.29
CA TRP A 456 -12.28 20.06 19.31
C TRP A 456 -12.59 21.51 19.75
N LYS A 457 -11.61 22.39 19.57
CA LYS A 457 -11.72 23.82 19.88
C LYS A 457 -11.60 24.64 18.59
N SER A 458 -12.17 25.83 18.54
CA SER A 458 -11.92 26.77 17.43
C SER A 458 -10.43 27.12 17.38
N ILE A 459 -9.89 27.29 16.18
CA ILE A 459 -8.50 27.70 15.99
C ILE A 459 -8.28 29.09 16.57
N THR A 460 -7.21 29.23 17.36
CA THR A 460 -6.72 30.51 17.88
C THR A 460 -5.65 31.11 16.97
N ASN A 461 -5.27 32.36 17.20
CA ASN A 461 -4.20 33.03 16.43
C ASN A 461 -2.82 32.37 16.60
N LYS A 462 -2.65 31.53 17.62
CA LYS A 462 -1.41 30.77 17.89
C LYS A 462 -1.77 29.36 18.35
N PRO A 463 -2.11 28.47 17.41
CA PRO A 463 -2.31 27.07 17.77
C PRO A 463 -0.99 26.45 18.22
N SER A 464 -1.06 25.47 19.11
CA SER A 464 0.12 24.72 19.55
C SER A 464 0.39 23.54 18.63
N PHE A 465 1.67 23.26 18.42
CA PHE A 465 2.16 22.13 17.65
C PHE A 465 2.96 21.17 18.54
N PRO A 466 2.98 19.87 18.23
CA PRO A 466 2.18 19.19 17.21
C PRO A 466 0.68 19.23 17.54
N GLY A 467 -0.18 19.14 16.51
CA GLY A 467 -1.61 19.19 16.75
C GLY A 467 -2.44 18.65 15.59
N PHE A 468 -3.71 18.45 15.87
CA PHE A 468 -4.71 18.05 14.91
C PHE A 468 -5.53 19.27 14.49
N PHE A 469 -5.83 19.34 13.19
CA PHE A 469 -6.64 20.40 12.59
C PHE A 469 -7.79 19.76 11.84
N GLN A 470 -9.00 20.26 12.04
CA GLN A 470 -10.20 19.72 11.40
C GLN A 470 -10.90 20.78 10.58
N GLY A 471 -11.32 20.40 9.40
CA GLY A 471 -12.12 21.21 8.49
C GLY A 471 -13.07 20.35 7.66
N ARG A 472 -13.61 20.96 6.63
CA ARG A 472 -14.61 20.33 5.76
C ARG A 472 -14.34 20.66 4.31
N LEU A 473 -14.47 19.62 3.48
CA LEU A 473 -14.56 19.72 2.02
C LEU A 473 -16.01 19.51 1.60
N PHE A 474 -16.55 20.40 0.79
CA PHE A 474 -17.86 20.23 0.19
C PHE A 474 -17.71 19.75 -1.26
N VAL A 475 -18.32 18.61 -1.58
CA VAL A 475 -18.34 18.04 -2.94
C VAL A 475 -19.72 18.23 -3.53
N ASN A 476 -19.80 19.00 -4.61
CA ASN A 476 -21.04 19.23 -5.32
C ASN A 476 -21.20 18.20 -6.44
N GLY A 477 -22.23 17.37 -6.34
CA GLY A 477 -22.50 16.33 -7.34
C GLY A 477 -21.83 14.99 -7.04
N TYR A 478 -21.38 14.29 -8.08
CA TYR A 478 -20.75 12.97 -7.95
C TYR A 478 -19.25 13.12 -7.63
N PRO A 479 -18.75 12.46 -6.58
CA PRO A 479 -17.33 12.58 -6.22
C PRO A 479 -16.39 12.09 -7.32
N SER A 480 -15.39 12.88 -7.65
CA SER A 480 -14.32 12.59 -8.62
C SER A 480 -12.95 12.55 -7.93
N ASP A 481 -11.96 11.99 -8.62
CA ASP A 481 -10.58 11.96 -8.15
C ASP A 481 -10.00 13.39 -8.07
N THR A 482 -9.12 13.62 -7.11
CA THR A 482 -8.42 14.90 -6.94
C THR A 482 -7.07 14.70 -6.26
N PHE A 483 -6.25 15.75 -6.26
CA PHE A 483 -4.98 15.78 -5.53
C PHE A 483 -5.06 16.84 -4.43
N MET A 484 -4.76 16.43 -3.20
CA MET A 484 -4.70 17.31 -2.04
C MET A 484 -3.32 17.94 -1.95
N LYS A 485 -3.24 19.26 -1.98
CA LYS A 485 -2.02 20.04 -1.80
C LYS A 485 -2.10 20.86 -0.52
N LEU A 486 -1.04 20.83 0.26
CA LEU A 486 -0.96 21.44 1.58
C LEU A 486 0.12 22.56 1.61
N PRO A 487 -0.07 23.68 0.86
CA PRO A 487 0.90 24.76 0.88
C PRO A 487 0.93 25.43 2.26
N GLY A 488 2.14 25.69 2.79
CA GLY A 488 2.31 26.29 4.12
C GLY A 488 2.07 25.34 5.29
N TRP A 489 2.01 24.04 5.03
CA TRP A 489 2.08 22.96 6.03
C TRP A 489 3.45 22.30 5.95
N SER A 490 3.98 21.86 7.09
CA SER A 490 5.32 21.27 7.13
C SER A 490 5.31 19.76 6.90
N LYS A 491 4.83 19.01 7.88
CA LYS A 491 4.90 17.55 7.86
C LYS A 491 3.81 16.93 8.73
N GLY A 492 3.16 15.90 8.21
CA GLY A 492 2.17 15.19 9.00
C GLY A 492 1.42 14.12 8.25
N VAL A 493 0.15 13.92 8.65
CA VAL A 493 -0.73 12.87 8.14
C VAL A 493 -2.11 13.45 7.88
N VAL A 494 -2.74 13.06 6.77
CA VAL A 494 -4.08 13.51 6.38
C VAL A 494 -5.09 12.39 6.49
N PHE A 495 -6.26 12.72 7.01
CA PHE A 495 -7.43 11.84 7.08
C PHE A 495 -8.61 12.49 6.38
N VAL A 496 -9.34 11.72 5.57
CA VAL A 496 -10.60 12.13 4.96
C VAL A 496 -11.67 11.10 5.29
N ASN A 497 -12.79 11.53 5.86
CA ASN A 497 -13.88 10.64 6.30
C ASN A 497 -13.40 9.43 7.13
N GLY A 498 -12.40 9.64 7.99
CA GLY A 498 -11.79 8.60 8.82
C GLY A 498 -10.78 7.70 8.09
N GLN A 499 -10.58 7.86 6.79
CA GLN A 499 -9.56 7.13 6.03
C GLN A 499 -8.22 7.86 6.12
N ASN A 500 -7.17 7.16 6.49
CA ASN A 500 -5.81 7.69 6.43
C ASN A 500 -5.34 7.74 4.96
N ILE A 501 -5.19 8.94 4.41
CA ILE A 501 -4.78 9.16 3.01
C ILE A 501 -3.26 8.98 2.87
N GLY A 502 -2.49 9.37 3.86
CA GLY A 502 -1.05 9.22 3.86
C GLY A 502 -0.30 10.33 4.56
N ARG A 503 1.01 10.23 4.52
CA ARG A 503 1.93 11.26 5.00
C ARG A 503 2.16 12.32 3.93
N TYR A 504 2.31 13.57 4.34
CA TYR A 504 2.82 14.65 3.50
C TYR A 504 4.07 15.25 4.14
N TRP A 505 4.91 15.86 3.31
CA TRP A 505 6.11 16.57 3.75
C TRP A 505 6.43 17.68 2.73
N ASP A 506 6.68 18.91 3.20
CA ASP A 506 6.99 20.07 2.36
C ASP A 506 8.29 19.92 1.54
N VAL A 507 9.25 19.16 2.06
CA VAL A 507 10.51 18.83 1.38
C VAL A 507 10.39 17.64 0.42
N GLY A 508 9.22 17.03 0.31
CA GLY A 508 9.00 15.83 -0.50
C GLY A 508 9.35 14.51 0.22
N PRO A 509 9.19 13.40 -0.46
CA PRO A 509 8.73 13.25 -1.85
C PRO A 509 7.23 13.44 -2.03
N GLN A 510 6.45 13.63 -0.95
CA GLN A 510 4.98 13.70 -0.96
C GLN A 510 4.49 15.12 -0.64
N GLN A 511 4.47 15.99 -1.62
CA GLN A 511 3.92 17.35 -1.50
C GLN A 511 2.43 17.41 -1.84
N ALA A 512 1.92 16.47 -2.64
CA ALA A 512 0.51 16.29 -2.92
C ALA A 512 0.10 14.85 -2.69
N LEU A 513 -1.13 14.64 -2.21
CA LEU A 513 -1.70 13.33 -1.92
C LEU A 513 -2.88 13.05 -2.85
N PHE A 514 -2.90 11.87 -3.47
CA PHE A 514 -4.04 11.43 -4.27
C PHE A 514 -5.24 11.11 -3.37
N LEU A 515 -6.38 11.70 -3.70
CA LEU A 515 -7.65 11.46 -3.02
C LEU A 515 -8.67 10.90 -4.03
N PRO A 516 -8.94 9.59 -4.00
CA PRO A 516 -9.87 8.98 -4.94
C PRO A 516 -11.32 9.32 -4.62
N GLY A 517 -12.13 9.53 -5.66
CA GLY A 517 -13.55 9.82 -5.56
C GLY A 517 -14.34 8.87 -4.64
N PRO A 518 -14.12 7.55 -4.67
CA PRO A 518 -14.77 6.60 -3.76
C PRO A 518 -14.54 6.83 -2.26
N PHE A 519 -13.55 7.64 -1.86
CA PHE A 519 -13.35 8.02 -0.45
C PHE A 519 -14.16 9.26 -0.05
N LEU A 520 -14.76 9.92 -1.03
CA LEU A 520 -15.59 11.11 -0.84
C LEU A 520 -17.08 10.77 -0.88
N ASN A 521 -17.85 11.57 -0.17
CA ASN A 521 -19.30 11.59 -0.25
C ASN A 521 -19.75 12.84 -1.04
N SER A 522 -20.88 12.74 -1.74
CA SER A 522 -21.57 13.94 -2.21
C SER A 522 -21.99 14.79 -0.99
N GLY A 523 -21.69 16.08 -1.01
CA GLY A 523 -21.90 16.98 0.12
C GLY A 523 -20.68 17.13 1.01
N MET A 524 -20.87 17.07 2.33
CA MET A 524 -19.84 17.37 3.31
C MET A 524 -18.91 16.19 3.58
N ASN A 525 -17.61 16.44 3.54
CA ASN A 525 -16.56 15.51 3.88
C ASN A 525 -15.71 16.09 5.01
N GLN A 526 -15.41 15.26 6.01
CA GLN A 526 -14.51 15.61 7.09
C GLN A 526 -13.06 15.50 6.62
N VAL A 527 -12.26 16.51 6.89
CA VAL A 527 -10.82 16.50 6.66
C VAL A 527 -10.12 16.78 7.99
N ILE A 528 -9.20 15.90 8.40
CA ILE A 528 -8.37 16.06 9.58
C ILE A 528 -6.92 15.98 9.16
N VAL A 529 -6.09 16.91 9.65
CA VAL A 529 -4.65 16.93 9.43
C VAL A 529 -3.96 16.87 10.79
N PHE A 530 -3.06 15.92 10.98
CA PHE A 530 -2.05 15.98 12.03
C PHE A 530 -0.84 16.74 11.46
N GLU A 531 -0.40 17.77 12.15
CA GLU A 531 0.72 18.63 11.74
C GLU A 531 1.73 18.75 12.87
N GLU A 532 3.01 18.66 12.51
CA GLU A 532 4.12 18.69 13.47
C GLU A 532 4.57 20.11 13.87
N ALA A 533 4.53 21.09 12.97
CA ALA A 533 5.22 22.36 13.18
C ALA A 533 4.52 23.62 12.66
N GLU A 534 3.92 23.62 11.48
CA GLU A 534 3.38 24.82 10.83
C GLU A 534 2.17 24.51 9.95
N ALA A 535 1.15 25.38 9.99
CA ALA A 535 -0.09 25.20 9.23
C ALA A 535 -0.64 26.52 8.66
N ASP A 536 -1.08 26.49 7.40
CA ASP A 536 -1.80 27.63 6.75
C ASP A 536 -3.33 27.51 6.90
N PHE A 537 -3.84 26.47 7.53
CA PHE A 537 -5.26 26.19 7.75
C PHE A 537 -6.11 26.05 6.48
N LYS A 538 -5.48 25.84 5.33
CA LYS A 538 -6.11 25.63 4.03
C LYS A 538 -5.53 24.42 3.35
N ILE A 539 -6.39 23.70 2.62
CA ILE A 539 -6.00 22.61 1.75
C ILE A 539 -6.57 22.89 0.37
N GLN A 540 -5.73 22.83 -0.65
CA GLN A 540 -6.08 22.97 -2.04
C GLN A 540 -6.34 21.61 -2.67
N PHE A 541 -7.21 21.58 -3.68
CA PHE A 541 -7.53 20.37 -4.43
C PHE A 541 -7.34 20.65 -5.91
N GLU A 542 -6.51 19.87 -6.56
CA GLU A 542 -6.09 20.08 -7.96
C GLU A 542 -6.45 18.86 -8.82
N ASP A 543 -6.64 19.06 -10.11
CA ASP A 543 -6.94 17.99 -11.08
C ASP A 543 -5.68 17.25 -11.59
N SER A 544 -4.50 17.76 -11.26
CA SER A 544 -3.21 17.25 -11.71
C SER A 544 -2.25 17.00 -10.54
N PRO A 545 -1.39 15.97 -10.61
CA PRO A 545 -0.39 15.70 -9.58
C PRO A 545 0.74 16.73 -9.63
N ASP A 546 1.00 17.40 -8.52
CA ASP A 546 2.27 18.08 -8.30
C ASP A 546 3.15 17.18 -7.43
N LEU A 547 4.07 16.48 -8.06
CA LEU A 547 4.95 15.54 -7.36
C LEU A 547 6.10 16.28 -6.64
N GLY A 548 6.24 17.60 -6.89
CA GLY A 548 7.31 18.40 -6.30
C GLY A 548 8.71 17.97 -6.70
N MET A 549 9.69 18.62 -6.10
CA MET A 549 11.10 18.20 -6.20
C MET A 549 11.53 17.52 -4.90
N THR A 550 12.11 16.34 -4.99
CA THR A 550 12.71 15.67 -3.84
C THR A 550 13.97 16.39 -3.43
N VAL A 551 14.06 16.85 -2.20
CA VAL A 551 15.28 17.38 -1.62
C VAL A 551 15.93 16.27 -0.80
N ASP A 552 17.20 15.95 -1.08
CA ASP A 552 17.97 15.03 -0.25
C ASP A 552 18.23 15.69 1.11
N ILE A 553 17.64 15.13 2.16
CA ILE A 553 17.78 15.60 3.56
C ILE A 553 18.92 14.84 4.24
#